data_6aa370c25c507517ddd48080a2c83945
#
_entry.id   6aa370c25c507517ddd48080a2c83945
#
_cell.length_a   1.000
_cell.length_b   1.000
_cell.length_c   1.000
_cell.angle_alpha   90.00
_cell.angle_beta   90.00
_cell.angle_gamma   90.00
#
_symmetry.space_group_name_H-M   'P 1'
#
loop_
_entity.id
_entity.type
_entity.pdbx_description
1 polymer ?
#
loop_
_entity_poly.entity_id
_entity_poly.type
_entity_poly.pdbx_seq_one_letter_code
_entity_poly.pdbx_strand_id
1 'polypeptide(L)'
;MMKRIAALLLTLAVALCAALPVFAAGTIEVTEDVSVSDAYDWTRFKGQNVTLNVYNWGEYISNGSDDSVDVVAAFEKLTGIKVNYTTFDSNESLYAKLKSGAANYDVIIPSDYMVAKMINEGMLAPLDYDNIPNFQKIDAGYRNPDYDPQNAYTVPYMLCTTGIIYNTTMVDEAPTCWADLWDEQYAGNILMFNNSRDAYAIAAFKSGHSINPATPEEVDEVVEELKAQKPLVQAYVMDEIFDKMIGGEAAIGVYY
;
A
#
# COMPACT_ATOMS: atom_id res chain seq x y z
N MET A 1 62.52 -21.15 19.20
CA MET A 1 62.07 -19.79 19.52
C MET A 1 61.40 -19.07 18.32
N MET A 2 61.97 -19.13 17.14
CA MET A 2 61.40 -18.47 15.92
C MET A 2 60.01 -18.98 15.50
N LYS A 3 59.68 -20.24 15.64
CA LYS A 3 58.35 -20.78 15.27
C LYS A 3 57.22 -20.27 16.18
N ARG A 4 57.48 -19.94 17.43
CA ARG A 4 56.48 -19.38 18.36
C ARG A 4 56.22 -17.88 18.15
N ILE A 5 57.24 -17.15 17.67
CA ILE A 5 57.12 -15.73 17.33
C ILE A 5 56.32 -15.55 16.02
N ALA A 6 56.54 -16.42 15.05
CA ALA A 6 55.76 -16.41 13.80
C ALA A 6 54.24 -16.71 14.03
N ALA A 7 53.94 -17.65 14.94
CA ALA A 7 52.54 -17.94 15.30
C ALA A 7 51.84 -16.80 16.04
N LEU A 8 52.58 -16.05 16.88
CA LEU A 8 52.04 -14.88 17.61
C LEU A 8 51.78 -13.68 16.67
N LEU A 9 52.64 -13.48 15.67
CA LEU A 9 52.47 -12.43 14.65
C LEU A 9 51.31 -12.76 13.71
N LEU A 10 51.09 -14.05 13.39
CA LEU A 10 49.95 -14.46 12.53
C LEU A 10 48.61 -14.32 13.27
N THR A 11 48.56 -14.64 14.56
CA THR A 11 47.34 -14.44 15.39
C THR A 11 47.02 -12.96 15.61
N LEU A 12 48.06 -12.11 15.72
CA LEU A 12 47.83 -10.66 15.84
C LEU A 12 47.34 -10.03 14.54
N ALA A 13 47.85 -10.52 13.36
CA ALA A 13 47.40 -10.08 12.04
C ALA A 13 45.94 -10.49 11.74
N VAL A 14 45.54 -11.70 12.15
CA VAL A 14 44.15 -12.19 11.99
C VAL A 14 43.20 -11.45 12.95
N ALA A 15 43.64 -11.09 14.17
CA ALA A 15 42.85 -10.29 15.09
C ALA A 15 42.68 -8.82 14.62
N LEU A 16 43.65 -8.26 13.87
CA LEU A 16 43.57 -6.91 13.32
C LEU A 16 42.68 -6.84 12.08
N CYS A 17 42.48 -7.94 11.34
CA CYS A 17 41.57 -7.97 10.19
C CYS A 17 40.11 -8.19 10.58
N ALA A 18 39.81 -8.53 11.86
CA ALA A 18 38.45 -8.80 12.33
C ALA A 18 37.71 -7.59 12.93
N ALA A 19 38.37 -6.44 13.02
CA ALA A 19 37.78 -5.23 13.54
C ALA A 19 37.79 -4.13 12.47
N LEU A 20 37.09 -4.36 11.36
CA LEU A 20 36.56 -3.21 10.63
C LEU A 20 35.51 -2.59 11.54
N PRO A 21 35.62 -1.32 11.93
CA PRO A 21 34.54 -0.68 12.66
C PRO A 21 33.33 -0.73 11.73
N VAL A 22 32.31 -1.49 12.13
CA VAL A 22 30.97 -1.29 11.64
C VAL A 22 30.60 0.09 12.21
N PHE A 23 30.83 1.15 11.46
CA PHE A 23 30.24 2.43 11.79
C PHE A 23 28.74 2.18 11.78
N ALA A 24 28.11 2.23 12.94
CA ALA A 24 26.68 2.33 13.02
C ALA A 24 26.32 3.56 12.18
N ALA A 25 25.50 3.38 11.16
CA ALA A 25 25.01 4.50 10.37
C ALA A 25 24.42 5.52 11.34
N GLY A 26 24.84 6.77 11.26
CA GLY A 26 24.25 7.85 12.00
C GLY A 26 22.85 8.13 11.48
N THR A 27 22.16 9.04 12.15
CA THR A 27 20.82 9.50 11.73
C THR A 27 20.83 11.00 11.48
N ILE A 28 20.07 11.39 10.45
CA ILE A 28 19.76 12.79 10.16
C ILE A 28 18.33 13.03 10.67
N GLU A 29 18.17 13.98 11.60
CA GLU A 29 16.88 14.45 12.05
C GLU A 29 16.25 15.34 10.96
N VAL A 30 15.09 14.96 10.46
CA VAL A 30 14.35 15.69 9.42
C VAL A 30 13.28 16.57 10.05
N THR A 31 12.52 16.01 10.97
CA THR A 31 11.55 16.70 11.84
C THR A 31 11.73 16.19 13.26
N GLU A 32 10.97 16.72 14.23
CA GLU A 32 10.97 16.24 15.62
C GLU A 32 10.70 14.73 15.70
N ASP A 33 9.84 14.18 14.82
CA ASP A 33 9.39 12.80 14.84
C ASP A 33 10.03 11.91 13.76
N VAL A 34 10.78 12.49 12.81
CA VAL A 34 11.35 11.77 11.67
C VAL A 34 12.86 11.90 11.63
N SER A 35 13.51 10.75 11.69
CA SER A 35 14.93 10.63 11.39
C SER A 35 15.19 9.58 10.31
N VAL A 36 16.23 9.80 9.51
CA VAL A 36 16.65 8.90 8.43
C VAL A 36 18.11 8.52 8.59
N SER A 37 18.51 7.41 7.98
CA SER A 37 19.92 6.98 7.97
C SER A 37 20.77 7.98 7.18
N ASP A 38 21.96 8.32 7.69
CA ASP A 38 22.99 9.10 6.99
C ASP A 38 23.79 8.29 5.97
N ALA A 39 23.49 6.98 5.83
CA ALA A 39 24.13 6.11 4.86
C ALA A 39 23.84 6.45 3.39
N TYR A 40 22.86 7.33 3.14
CA TYR A 40 22.46 7.78 1.81
C TYR A 40 22.76 9.26 1.62
N ASP A 41 23.16 9.64 0.41
CA ASP A 41 23.20 11.03 -0.01
C ASP A 41 21.79 11.51 -0.37
N TRP A 42 21.03 11.91 0.61
CA TRP A 42 19.68 12.48 0.46
C TRP A 42 19.68 13.81 -0.28
N THR A 43 20.83 14.48 -0.39
CA THR A 43 20.92 15.81 -0.97
C THR A 43 21.40 15.82 -2.42
N ARG A 44 21.65 14.66 -3.01
CA ARG A 44 22.23 14.53 -4.37
C ARG A 44 21.47 15.28 -5.48
N PHE A 45 20.17 15.54 -5.27
CA PHE A 45 19.33 16.30 -6.22
C PHE A 45 19.06 17.74 -5.77
N LYS A 46 19.57 18.18 -4.62
CA LYS A 46 19.31 19.49 -4.07
C LYS A 46 19.81 20.59 -5.02
N GLY A 47 18.95 21.55 -5.33
CA GLY A 47 19.27 22.64 -6.27
C GLY A 47 19.15 22.28 -7.76
N GLN A 48 18.75 21.06 -8.13
CA GLN A 48 18.57 20.64 -9.53
C GLN A 48 17.14 20.85 -10.04
N ASN A 49 16.23 21.41 -9.22
CA ASN A 49 14.81 21.62 -9.57
C ASN A 49 14.09 20.35 -10.04
N VAL A 50 14.40 19.20 -9.44
CA VAL A 50 13.75 17.93 -9.72
C VAL A 50 12.34 17.96 -9.15
N THR A 51 11.38 17.45 -9.93
CA THR A 51 9.99 17.23 -9.48
C THR A 51 9.65 15.76 -9.65
N LEU A 52 9.00 15.18 -8.66
CA LEU A 52 8.48 13.82 -8.65
C LEU A 52 6.96 13.85 -8.67
N ASN A 53 6.35 13.16 -9.62
CA ASN A 53 4.90 13.05 -9.75
C ASN A 53 4.45 11.70 -9.17
N VAL A 54 3.68 11.75 -8.08
CA VAL A 54 3.21 10.58 -7.34
C VAL A 54 1.69 10.47 -7.46
N TYR A 55 1.19 9.25 -7.69
CA TYR A 55 -0.24 8.95 -7.77
C TYR A 55 -0.58 7.79 -6.86
N ASN A 56 -1.31 8.06 -5.79
CA ASN A 56 -1.60 7.12 -4.72
C ASN A 56 -3.09 7.15 -4.33
N TRP A 57 -3.48 6.27 -3.44
CA TRP A 57 -4.78 6.31 -2.76
C TRP A 57 -4.85 7.49 -1.78
N GLY A 58 -6.06 7.88 -1.39
CA GLY A 58 -6.30 9.01 -0.51
C GLY A 58 -5.63 8.86 0.85
N GLU A 59 -5.93 7.80 1.58
CA GLU A 59 -5.52 7.57 2.97
C GLU A 59 -4.29 6.66 3.11
N TYR A 60 -3.34 6.73 2.18
CA TYR A 60 -2.17 5.83 2.10
C TYR A 60 -0.84 6.46 2.52
N ILE A 61 -0.84 7.68 3.04
CA ILE A 61 0.35 8.38 3.54
C ILE A 61 -0.05 9.40 4.60
N SER A 62 0.77 9.55 5.65
CA SER A 62 0.60 10.62 6.62
C SER A 62 0.82 11.99 5.98
N ASN A 63 -0.12 12.90 6.16
CA ASN A 63 -0.19 14.20 5.49
C ASN A 63 -0.14 15.41 6.45
N GLY A 64 0.15 15.18 7.73
CA GLY A 64 0.21 16.21 8.77
C GLY A 64 -1.13 16.51 9.44
N SER A 65 -2.22 15.77 9.10
CA SER A 65 -3.49 15.85 9.84
C SER A 65 -3.41 15.03 11.14
N ASP A 66 -4.28 15.35 12.11
CA ASP A 66 -4.46 14.60 13.35
C ASP A 66 -3.12 14.31 14.10
N ASP A 67 -2.24 15.32 14.19
CA ASP A 67 -0.92 15.23 14.80
C ASP A 67 0.03 14.23 14.10
N SER A 68 -0.28 13.82 12.86
CA SER A 68 0.59 12.97 12.07
C SER A 68 1.73 13.77 11.39
N VAL A 69 2.75 13.06 10.94
CA VAL A 69 3.85 13.68 10.18
C VAL A 69 3.43 13.92 8.74
N ASP A 70 3.67 15.12 8.20
CA ASP A 70 3.62 15.35 6.76
C ASP A 70 4.87 14.74 6.09
N VAL A 71 4.71 13.52 5.59
CA VAL A 71 5.80 12.74 4.97
C VAL A 71 6.29 13.39 3.68
N VAL A 72 5.40 13.99 2.89
CA VAL A 72 5.76 14.68 1.63
C VAL A 72 6.60 15.91 1.95
N ALA A 73 6.15 16.76 2.88
CA ALA A 73 6.92 17.93 3.29
C ALA A 73 8.27 17.57 3.91
N ALA A 74 8.34 16.49 4.72
CA ALA A 74 9.58 15.99 5.29
C ALA A 74 10.55 15.52 4.20
N PHE A 75 10.06 14.81 3.20
CA PHE A 75 10.86 14.35 2.05
C PHE A 75 11.38 15.51 1.21
N GLU A 76 10.54 16.51 0.89
CA GLU A 76 10.94 17.70 0.16
C GLU A 76 12.02 18.50 0.91
N LYS A 77 11.84 18.69 2.24
CA LYS A 77 12.80 19.36 3.11
C LYS A 77 14.16 18.67 3.10
N LEU A 78 14.14 17.34 3.20
CA LEU A 78 15.34 16.51 3.23
C LEU A 78 16.10 16.52 1.91
N THR A 79 15.39 16.29 0.78
CA THR A 79 15.99 16.00 -0.51
C THR A 79 16.11 17.21 -1.43
N GLY A 80 15.27 18.22 -1.24
CA GLY A 80 15.10 19.34 -2.17
C GLY A 80 14.37 18.96 -3.47
N ILE A 81 13.82 17.74 -3.56
CA ILE A 81 12.95 17.30 -4.65
C ILE A 81 11.54 17.79 -4.36
N LYS A 82 10.90 18.42 -5.32
CA LYS A 82 9.50 18.81 -5.22
C LYS A 82 8.60 17.61 -5.55
N VAL A 83 7.53 17.39 -4.77
CA VAL A 83 6.59 16.30 -5.00
C VAL A 83 5.21 16.84 -5.41
N ASN A 84 4.76 16.47 -6.59
CA ASN A 84 3.37 16.64 -7.01
C ASN A 84 2.61 15.37 -6.62
N TYR A 85 2.03 15.39 -5.42
CA TYR A 85 1.24 14.26 -4.91
C TYR A 85 -0.21 14.42 -5.31
N THR A 86 -0.77 13.41 -5.95
CA THR A 86 -2.18 13.37 -6.38
C THR A 86 -2.79 12.03 -6.00
N THR A 87 -4.11 12.00 -5.80
CA THR A 87 -4.84 10.81 -5.38
C THR A 87 -5.81 10.31 -6.43
N PHE A 88 -6.18 9.04 -6.33
CA PHE A 88 -7.21 8.40 -7.14
C PHE A 88 -8.16 7.59 -6.27
N ASP A 89 -9.39 7.40 -6.75
CA ASP A 89 -10.48 6.75 -6.01
C ASP A 89 -10.63 5.27 -6.38
N SER A 90 -10.10 4.83 -7.54
CA SER A 90 -10.17 3.45 -7.99
C SER A 90 -9.00 3.09 -8.91
N ASN A 91 -8.62 1.81 -8.92
CA ASN A 91 -7.61 1.29 -9.87
C ASN A 91 -8.03 1.51 -11.32
N GLU A 92 -9.33 1.45 -11.60
CA GLU A 92 -9.90 1.65 -12.93
C GLU A 92 -9.72 3.09 -13.40
N SER A 93 -9.95 4.09 -12.53
CA SER A 93 -9.72 5.50 -12.84
C SER A 93 -8.24 5.80 -13.04
N LEU A 94 -7.35 5.25 -12.18
CA LEU A 94 -5.91 5.32 -12.35
C LEU A 94 -5.49 4.76 -13.72
N TYR A 95 -5.92 3.52 -14.01
CA TYR A 95 -5.57 2.85 -15.26
C TYR A 95 -6.06 3.63 -16.49
N ALA A 96 -7.31 4.09 -16.49
CA ALA A 96 -7.87 4.85 -17.60
C ALA A 96 -7.09 6.15 -17.86
N LYS A 97 -6.69 6.86 -16.79
CA LYS A 97 -5.90 8.09 -16.88
C LYS A 97 -4.52 7.83 -17.47
N LEU A 98 -3.82 6.79 -17.02
CA LEU A 98 -2.51 6.42 -17.56
C LEU A 98 -2.61 5.94 -19.01
N LYS A 99 -3.59 5.09 -19.32
CA LYS A 99 -3.81 4.54 -20.66
C LYS A 99 -4.13 5.61 -21.68
N SER A 100 -4.79 6.69 -21.29
CA SER A 100 -5.09 7.81 -22.19
C SER A 100 -3.86 8.65 -22.55
N GLY A 101 -2.74 8.50 -21.83
CA GLY A 101 -1.55 9.35 -21.99
C GLY A 101 -1.76 10.80 -21.52
N ALA A 102 -2.87 11.10 -20.83
CA ALA A 102 -3.19 12.45 -20.37
C ALA A 102 -2.31 12.94 -19.21
N ALA A 103 -1.62 12.03 -18.53
CA ALA A 103 -0.73 12.35 -17.43
C ALA A 103 0.44 11.36 -17.36
N ASN A 104 1.59 11.86 -16.92
CA ASN A 104 2.77 11.08 -16.64
C ASN A 104 3.04 11.12 -15.15
N TYR A 105 3.27 9.94 -14.57
CA TYR A 105 3.66 9.77 -13.19
C TYR A 105 4.97 9.01 -13.09
N ASP A 106 5.77 9.36 -12.09
CA ASP A 106 7.04 8.71 -11.82
C ASP A 106 6.86 7.53 -10.87
N VAL A 107 5.90 7.66 -9.93
CA VAL A 107 5.54 6.62 -8.95
C VAL A 107 4.01 6.50 -8.89
N ILE A 108 3.53 5.26 -8.97
CA ILE A 108 2.12 4.92 -8.81
C ILE A 108 1.96 3.78 -7.81
N ILE A 109 0.89 3.77 -7.02
CA ILE A 109 0.65 2.76 -5.98
C ILE A 109 -0.70 2.06 -6.20
N PRO A 110 -0.86 1.25 -7.26
CA PRO A 110 -2.08 0.49 -7.52
C PRO A 110 -2.12 -0.83 -6.73
N SER A 111 -3.29 -1.46 -6.70
CA SER A 111 -3.43 -2.81 -6.16
C SER A 111 -2.81 -3.86 -7.09
N ASP A 112 -2.50 -5.02 -6.55
CA ASP A 112 -1.81 -6.14 -7.17
C ASP A 112 -2.39 -6.57 -8.53
N TYR A 113 -3.72 -6.74 -8.62
CA TYR A 113 -4.38 -7.14 -9.87
C TYR A 113 -4.22 -6.10 -10.99
N MET A 114 -4.19 -4.81 -10.62
CA MET A 114 -3.97 -3.74 -11.59
C MET A 114 -2.50 -3.68 -12.00
N VAL A 115 -1.58 -3.93 -11.06
CA VAL A 115 -0.14 -4.11 -11.37
C VAL A 115 0.03 -5.25 -12.38
N ALA A 116 -0.57 -6.43 -12.14
CA ALA A 116 -0.50 -7.56 -13.06
C ALA A 116 -0.96 -7.17 -14.47
N LYS A 117 -2.08 -6.45 -14.57
CA LYS A 117 -2.59 -5.94 -15.85
C LYS A 117 -1.60 -5.00 -16.53
N MET A 118 -1.05 -4.04 -15.79
CA MET A 118 -0.12 -3.03 -16.33
C MET A 118 1.21 -3.64 -16.75
N ILE A 119 1.72 -4.66 -16.06
CA ILE A 119 2.91 -5.42 -16.46
C ILE A 119 2.64 -6.12 -17.80
N ASN A 120 1.51 -6.83 -17.92
CA ASN A 120 1.12 -7.54 -19.14
C ASN A 120 0.95 -6.61 -20.35
N GLU A 121 0.59 -5.34 -20.11
CA GLU A 121 0.44 -4.33 -21.16
C GLU A 121 1.72 -3.51 -21.40
N GLY A 122 2.82 -3.79 -20.69
CA GLY A 122 4.09 -3.08 -20.86
C GLY A 122 4.03 -1.61 -20.43
N MET A 123 3.19 -1.27 -19.46
CA MET A 123 2.98 0.10 -18.99
C MET A 123 3.94 0.53 -17.88
N LEU A 124 4.66 -0.41 -17.27
CA LEU A 124 5.55 -0.15 -16.14
C LEU A 124 7.02 -0.22 -16.57
N ALA A 125 7.83 0.65 -16.01
CA ALA A 125 9.28 0.60 -16.15
C ALA A 125 9.90 -0.38 -15.14
N PRO A 126 10.95 -1.14 -15.52
CA PRO A 126 11.63 -1.98 -14.58
C PRO A 126 12.38 -1.16 -13.52
N LEU A 127 12.45 -1.71 -12.30
CA LEU A 127 13.14 -1.10 -11.17
C LEU A 127 14.65 -1.39 -11.20
N ASP A 128 15.43 -0.39 -10.80
CA ASP A 128 16.86 -0.52 -10.55
C ASP A 128 17.11 -0.71 -9.04
N TYR A 129 17.33 -1.95 -8.63
CA TYR A 129 17.51 -2.33 -7.23
C TYR A 129 18.82 -1.85 -6.60
N ASP A 130 19.81 -1.44 -7.39
CA ASP A 130 21.01 -0.77 -6.87
C ASP A 130 20.65 0.56 -6.19
N ASN A 131 19.54 1.16 -6.62
CA ASN A 131 18.98 2.37 -6.03
C ASN A 131 17.92 2.11 -4.92
N ILE A 132 17.57 0.85 -4.64
CA ILE A 132 16.53 0.47 -3.66
C ILE A 132 17.09 -0.53 -2.62
N PRO A 133 18.17 -0.20 -1.91
CA PRO A 133 18.81 -1.16 -0.98
C PRO A 133 17.91 -1.53 0.22
N ASN A 134 16.94 -0.68 0.57
CA ASN A 134 15.97 -0.97 1.63
C ASN A 134 14.97 -2.09 1.26
N PHE A 135 14.90 -2.53 0.00
CA PHE A 135 14.09 -3.69 -0.38
C PHE A 135 14.41 -4.93 0.46
N GLN A 136 15.68 -5.06 0.89
CA GLN A 136 16.10 -6.16 1.76
C GLN A 136 15.44 -6.15 3.16
N LYS A 137 14.83 -5.03 3.57
CA LYS A 137 14.08 -4.90 4.83
C LYS A 137 12.62 -5.33 4.71
N ILE A 138 12.11 -5.53 3.50
CA ILE A 138 10.78 -6.08 3.27
C ILE A 138 10.78 -7.53 3.74
N ASP A 139 9.73 -7.94 4.48
CA ASP A 139 9.57 -9.32 4.89
C ASP A 139 9.58 -10.26 3.68
N ALA A 140 10.28 -11.39 3.80
CA ALA A 140 10.45 -12.34 2.71
C ALA A 140 9.12 -12.91 2.19
N GLY A 141 8.09 -12.99 3.06
CA GLY A 141 6.75 -13.45 2.70
C GLY A 141 6.01 -12.55 1.73
N TYR A 142 6.42 -11.29 1.59
CA TYR A 142 5.80 -10.32 0.66
C TYR A 142 6.67 -10.02 -0.57
N ARG A 143 7.84 -10.65 -0.69
CA ARG A 143 8.69 -10.51 -1.88
C ARG A 143 8.30 -11.54 -2.93
N ASN A 144 8.58 -11.25 -4.19
CA ASN A 144 8.35 -12.13 -5.33
C ASN A 144 6.88 -12.62 -5.42
N PRO A 145 5.90 -11.70 -5.39
CA PRO A 145 4.50 -12.08 -5.51
C PRO A 145 4.21 -12.69 -6.89
N ASP A 146 3.17 -13.50 -6.98
CA ASP A 146 2.82 -14.21 -8.22
C ASP A 146 2.61 -13.27 -9.42
N TYR A 147 2.17 -12.04 -9.20
CA TYR A 147 1.97 -11.05 -10.26
C TYR A 147 3.28 -10.37 -10.73
N ASP A 148 4.35 -10.45 -9.95
CA ASP A 148 5.70 -9.95 -10.29
C ASP A 148 6.77 -10.84 -9.62
N PRO A 149 6.97 -12.08 -10.11
CA PRO A 149 7.76 -13.11 -9.41
C PRO A 149 9.24 -12.77 -9.19
N GLN A 150 9.74 -11.74 -9.84
CA GLN A 150 11.12 -11.27 -9.67
C GLN A 150 11.19 -9.88 -9.04
N ASN A 151 10.05 -9.31 -8.64
CA ASN A 151 9.93 -7.91 -8.26
C ASN A 151 10.57 -6.95 -9.30
N ALA A 152 10.47 -7.30 -10.59
CA ALA A 152 11.11 -6.53 -11.64
C ALA A 152 10.50 -5.11 -11.78
N TYR A 153 9.25 -4.93 -11.37
CA TYR A 153 8.47 -3.71 -11.56
C TYR A 153 7.93 -3.12 -10.26
N THR A 154 7.95 -3.88 -9.16
CA THR A 154 7.23 -3.50 -7.94
C THR A 154 8.04 -3.67 -6.66
N VAL A 155 7.77 -2.77 -5.71
CA VAL A 155 8.14 -2.92 -4.30
C VAL A 155 6.84 -2.95 -3.50
N PRO A 156 6.61 -3.98 -2.64
CA PRO A 156 5.45 -4.01 -1.76
C PRO A 156 5.41 -2.76 -0.85
N TYR A 157 4.27 -2.09 -0.82
CA TYR A 157 4.09 -0.87 -0.05
C TYR A 157 3.24 -1.09 1.20
N MET A 158 2.04 -1.64 1.03
CA MET A 158 1.09 -1.83 2.11
C MET A 158 0.30 -3.12 1.91
N LEU A 159 -0.02 -3.78 3.01
CA LEU A 159 -0.97 -4.89 3.10
C LEU A 159 -2.10 -4.44 4.02
N CYS A 160 -3.34 -4.56 3.55
CA CYS A 160 -4.52 -4.25 4.34
C CYS A 160 -5.37 -5.50 4.54
N THR A 161 -6.14 -5.50 5.63
CA THR A 161 -7.19 -6.50 5.88
C THR A 161 -8.53 -5.79 5.87
N THR A 162 -9.46 -6.31 5.08
CA THR A 162 -10.82 -5.78 5.02
C THR A 162 -11.66 -6.29 6.18
N GLY A 163 -12.46 -5.40 6.77
CA GLY A 163 -13.36 -5.71 7.87
C GLY A 163 -14.71 -5.00 7.75
N ILE A 164 -15.65 -5.42 8.60
CA ILE A 164 -16.91 -4.72 8.76
C ILE A 164 -16.74 -3.68 9.87
N ILE A 165 -17.10 -2.44 9.56
CA ILE A 165 -17.25 -1.36 10.52
C ILE A 165 -18.73 -1.09 10.77
N TYR A 166 -19.10 -0.73 11.98
CA TYR A 166 -20.48 -0.47 12.34
C TYR A 166 -20.62 0.65 13.37
N ASN A 167 -21.75 1.35 13.31
CA ASN A 167 -22.07 2.39 14.25
C ASN A 167 -22.77 1.80 15.49
N THR A 168 -22.10 1.82 16.64
CA THR A 168 -22.59 1.25 17.90
C THR A 168 -23.84 1.96 18.46
N THR A 169 -24.25 3.09 17.88
CA THR A 169 -25.50 3.77 18.25
C THR A 169 -26.69 3.34 17.39
N MET A 170 -26.45 2.59 16.31
CA MET A 170 -27.45 2.11 15.33
C MET A 170 -27.51 0.59 15.25
N VAL A 171 -26.49 -0.09 15.75
CA VAL A 171 -26.35 -1.55 15.68
C VAL A 171 -26.15 -2.07 17.09
N ASP A 172 -27.14 -2.84 17.59
CA ASP A 172 -27.15 -3.35 18.95
C ASP A 172 -26.17 -4.53 19.15
N GLU A 173 -26.04 -5.39 18.13
CA GLU A 173 -25.17 -6.57 18.15
C GLU A 173 -24.10 -6.46 17.05
N ALA A 174 -22.82 -6.65 17.43
CA ALA A 174 -21.71 -6.56 16.49
C ALA A 174 -21.87 -7.54 15.33
N PRO A 175 -21.68 -7.10 14.06
CA PRO A 175 -21.65 -7.99 12.91
C PRO A 175 -20.57 -9.09 13.07
N THR A 176 -20.89 -10.31 12.64
CA THR A 176 -20.02 -11.48 12.83
C THR A 176 -19.59 -12.15 11.52
N CYS A 177 -20.29 -11.85 10.43
CA CYS A 177 -20.01 -12.44 9.12
C CYS A 177 -20.39 -11.50 7.99
N TRP A 178 -19.89 -11.80 6.79
CA TRP A 178 -20.18 -10.99 5.60
C TRP A 178 -21.66 -10.95 5.23
N ALA A 179 -22.45 -11.96 5.63
CA ALA A 179 -23.87 -12.00 5.35
C ALA A 179 -24.67 -10.86 6.03
N ASP A 180 -24.12 -10.29 7.10
CA ASP A 180 -24.74 -9.16 7.82
C ASP A 180 -24.88 -7.92 6.91
N LEU A 181 -24.05 -7.81 5.85
CA LEU A 181 -24.19 -6.76 4.83
C LEU A 181 -25.34 -6.99 3.83
N TRP A 182 -26.07 -8.10 3.95
CA TRP A 182 -27.30 -8.41 3.20
C TRP A 182 -28.54 -8.44 4.10
N ASP A 183 -28.40 -8.07 5.37
CA ASP A 183 -29.54 -8.06 6.28
C ASP A 183 -30.45 -6.86 5.98
N GLU A 184 -31.74 -7.15 5.74
CA GLU A 184 -32.77 -6.15 5.44
C GLU A 184 -32.99 -5.16 6.59
N GLN A 185 -32.61 -5.50 7.85
CA GLN A 185 -32.69 -4.55 8.96
C GLN A 185 -31.82 -3.31 8.74
N TYR A 186 -30.76 -3.42 7.96
CA TYR A 186 -29.86 -2.31 7.64
C TYR A 186 -30.16 -1.67 6.27
N ALA A 187 -31.27 -2.00 5.63
CA ALA A 187 -31.61 -1.48 4.30
C ALA A 187 -31.56 0.06 4.25
N GLY A 188 -30.83 0.60 3.29
CA GLY A 188 -30.59 2.03 3.13
C GLY A 188 -29.54 2.62 4.10
N ASN A 189 -28.91 1.78 4.94
CA ASN A 189 -27.87 2.17 5.89
C ASN A 189 -26.58 1.34 5.74
N ILE A 190 -26.40 0.66 4.60
CA ILE A 190 -25.22 -0.14 4.28
C ILE A 190 -24.31 0.65 3.34
N LEU A 191 -23.03 0.77 3.70
CA LEU A 191 -21.99 1.30 2.83
C LEU A 191 -21.14 0.15 2.28
N MET A 192 -20.96 0.16 0.96
CA MET A 192 -20.20 -0.88 0.26
C MET A 192 -19.05 -0.27 -0.52
N PHE A 193 -18.02 -1.04 -0.82
CA PHE A 193 -16.89 -0.57 -1.61
C PHE A 193 -17.29 -0.11 -3.02
N ASN A 194 -16.77 1.05 -3.41
CA ASN A 194 -16.71 1.49 -4.81
C ASN A 194 -15.53 0.87 -5.58
N ASN A 195 -14.80 -0.03 -4.97
CA ASN A 195 -13.79 -0.88 -5.61
C ASN A 195 -14.44 -2.21 -6.03
N SER A 196 -14.47 -2.47 -7.34
CA SER A 196 -15.19 -3.62 -7.91
C SER A 196 -14.63 -4.97 -7.46
N ARG A 197 -13.30 -5.08 -7.28
CA ARG A 197 -12.65 -6.33 -6.83
C ARG A 197 -12.95 -6.63 -5.38
N ASP A 198 -12.95 -5.63 -4.52
CA ASP A 198 -13.22 -5.83 -3.09
C ASP A 198 -14.70 -6.08 -2.84
N ALA A 199 -15.60 -5.38 -3.54
CA ALA A 199 -17.02 -5.67 -3.51
C ALA A 199 -17.33 -7.12 -3.97
N TYR A 200 -16.67 -7.57 -5.05
CA TYR A 200 -16.76 -8.95 -5.53
C TYR A 200 -16.23 -9.93 -4.47
N ALA A 201 -15.07 -9.65 -3.87
CA ALA A 201 -14.45 -10.53 -2.88
C ALA A 201 -15.35 -10.76 -1.65
N ILE A 202 -16.00 -9.71 -1.15
CA ILE A 202 -16.93 -9.81 -0.02
C ILE A 202 -18.14 -10.69 -0.37
N ALA A 203 -18.73 -10.50 -1.56
CA ALA A 203 -19.84 -11.33 -2.01
C ALA A 203 -19.41 -12.78 -2.25
N ALA A 204 -18.22 -13.02 -2.81
CA ALA A 204 -17.65 -14.33 -2.98
C ALA A 204 -17.46 -15.05 -1.63
N PHE A 205 -16.86 -14.41 -0.65
CA PHE A 205 -16.71 -14.97 0.69
C PHE A 205 -18.05 -15.26 1.37
N LYS A 206 -19.02 -14.37 1.25
CA LYS A 206 -20.40 -14.60 1.76
C LYS A 206 -21.00 -15.87 1.17
N SER A 207 -20.77 -16.13 -0.11
CA SER A 207 -21.35 -17.26 -0.86
C SER A 207 -20.48 -18.53 -0.84
N GLY A 208 -19.31 -18.47 -0.18
CA GLY A 208 -18.37 -19.60 -0.12
C GLY A 208 -17.57 -19.84 -1.41
N HIS A 209 -17.52 -18.85 -2.31
CA HIS A 209 -16.73 -18.88 -3.53
C HIS A 209 -15.30 -18.37 -3.33
N SER A 210 -14.42 -18.71 -4.26
CA SER A 210 -13.07 -18.13 -4.33
C SER A 210 -13.13 -16.69 -4.86
N ILE A 211 -12.25 -15.83 -4.32
CA ILE A 211 -12.01 -14.48 -4.88
C ILE A 211 -11.34 -14.54 -6.26
N ASN A 212 -10.75 -15.68 -6.60
CA ASN A 212 -10.21 -15.98 -7.91
C ASN A 212 -11.06 -17.08 -8.56
N PRO A 213 -12.15 -16.70 -9.25
CA PRO A 213 -13.07 -17.67 -9.84
C PRO A 213 -12.37 -18.50 -10.90
N ALA A 214 -12.70 -19.79 -10.98
CA ALA A 214 -12.17 -20.70 -11.98
C ALA A 214 -12.99 -20.67 -13.27
N THR A 215 -14.27 -20.29 -13.20
CA THR A 215 -15.18 -20.28 -14.34
C THR A 215 -16.01 -19.00 -14.43
N PRO A 216 -16.52 -18.63 -15.62
CA PRO A 216 -17.45 -17.51 -15.77
C PRO A 216 -18.74 -17.69 -14.95
N GLU A 217 -19.22 -18.90 -14.78
CA GLU A 217 -20.43 -19.21 -14.03
C GLU A 217 -20.28 -18.85 -12.55
N GLU A 218 -19.11 -19.10 -11.94
CA GLU A 218 -18.81 -18.65 -10.56
C GLU A 218 -18.84 -17.11 -10.45
N VAL A 219 -18.37 -16.40 -11.49
CA VAL A 219 -18.47 -14.94 -11.53
C VAL A 219 -19.93 -14.51 -11.56
N ASP A 220 -20.74 -15.14 -12.40
CA ASP A 220 -22.16 -14.81 -12.56
C ASP A 220 -22.93 -15.02 -11.24
N GLU A 221 -22.66 -16.11 -10.51
CA GLU A 221 -23.28 -16.41 -9.21
C GLU A 221 -22.96 -15.30 -8.18
N VAL A 222 -21.71 -14.88 -8.08
CA VAL A 222 -21.29 -13.79 -7.16
C VAL A 222 -21.89 -12.44 -7.58
N VAL A 223 -22.00 -12.19 -8.87
CA VAL A 223 -22.63 -10.96 -9.40
C VAL A 223 -24.13 -10.94 -9.06
N GLU A 224 -24.84 -12.07 -9.10
CA GLU A 224 -26.24 -12.13 -8.67
C GLU A 224 -26.40 -11.81 -7.17
N GLU A 225 -25.46 -12.23 -6.31
CA GLU A 225 -25.43 -11.83 -4.90
C GLU A 225 -25.28 -10.32 -4.73
N LEU A 226 -24.38 -9.69 -5.49
CA LEU A 226 -24.23 -8.22 -5.45
C LEU A 226 -25.48 -7.49 -5.97
N LYS A 227 -26.15 -8.06 -6.99
CA LYS A 227 -27.44 -7.51 -7.48
C LYS A 227 -28.53 -7.63 -6.43
N ALA A 228 -28.56 -8.72 -5.68
CA ALA A 228 -29.50 -8.91 -4.57
C ALA A 228 -29.23 -7.92 -3.41
N GLN A 229 -27.97 -7.61 -3.14
CA GLN A 229 -27.58 -6.62 -2.12
C GLN A 229 -27.92 -5.18 -2.52
N LYS A 230 -27.79 -4.86 -3.80
CA LYS A 230 -27.86 -3.47 -4.30
C LYS A 230 -29.05 -2.64 -3.78
N PRO A 231 -30.28 -3.18 -3.66
CA PRO A 231 -31.42 -2.43 -3.10
C PRO A 231 -31.25 -2.03 -1.62
N LEU A 232 -30.38 -2.71 -0.88
CA LEU A 232 -30.12 -2.49 0.54
C LEU A 232 -29.00 -1.45 0.75
N VAL A 233 -28.15 -1.25 -0.24
CA VAL A 233 -26.97 -0.38 -0.15
C VAL A 233 -27.39 1.09 -0.24
N GLN A 234 -26.95 1.91 0.72
CA GLN A 234 -27.09 3.35 0.69
C GLN A 234 -26.20 3.98 -0.38
N ALA A 235 -24.92 3.62 -0.35
CA ALA A 235 -23.91 4.15 -1.28
C ALA A 235 -22.73 3.19 -1.45
N TYR A 236 -22.10 3.28 -2.62
CA TYR A 236 -20.78 2.70 -2.89
C TYR A 236 -19.74 3.79 -2.68
N VAL A 237 -18.83 3.60 -1.74
CA VAL A 237 -17.88 4.61 -1.26
C VAL A 237 -16.48 4.05 -1.11
N MET A 238 -15.50 4.93 -1.00
CA MET A 238 -14.16 4.65 -0.48
C MET A 238 -13.99 5.50 0.80
N ASP A 239 -13.13 6.51 0.79
CA ASP A 239 -12.80 7.29 1.99
C ASP A 239 -13.97 8.13 2.52
N GLU A 240 -15.01 8.38 1.71
CA GLU A 240 -16.26 9.04 2.15
C GLU A 240 -16.99 8.26 3.27
N ILE A 241 -16.62 7.00 3.49
CA ILE A 241 -17.15 6.18 4.58
C ILE A 241 -16.88 6.80 5.95
N PHE A 242 -15.74 7.47 6.13
CA PHE A 242 -15.37 8.11 7.40
C PHE A 242 -16.39 9.17 7.79
N ASP A 243 -16.66 10.12 6.89
CA ASP A 243 -17.61 11.19 7.15
C ASP A 243 -19.01 10.65 7.39
N LYS A 244 -19.43 9.66 6.61
CA LYS A 244 -20.77 9.04 6.73
C LYS A 244 -20.94 8.28 8.04
N MET A 245 -19.96 7.51 8.46
CA MET A 245 -20.02 6.75 9.72
C MET A 245 -19.94 7.69 10.93
N ILE A 246 -19.04 8.68 10.93
CA ILE A 246 -18.92 9.69 11.99
C ILE A 246 -20.18 10.55 12.06
N GLY A 247 -20.74 10.93 10.92
CA GLY A 247 -21.97 11.69 10.81
C GLY A 247 -23.25 10.92 11.23
N GLY A 248 -23.15 9.60 11.47
CA GLY A 248 -24.30 8.76 11.82
C GLY A 248 -25.24 8.52 10.64
N GLU A 249 -24.76 8.64 9.42
CA GLU A 249 -25.57 8.47 8.19
C GLU A 249 -25.73 7.00 7.79
N ALA A 250 -24.91 6.08 8.33
CA ALA A 250 -24.95 4.66 8.01
C ALA A 250 -24.76 3.80 9.26
N ALA A 251 -25.38 2.62 9.23
CA ALA A 251 -25.31 1.66 10.33
C ALA A 251 -24.11 0.73 10.23
N ILE A 252 -23.84 0.23 9.03
CA ILE A 252 -22.84 -0.81 8.77
C ILE A 252 -22.12 -0.53 7.45
N GLY A 253 -20.86 -0.86 7.37
CA GLY A 253 -20.07 -0.70 6.14
C GLY A 253 -18.82 -1.55 6.13
N VAL A 254 -18.05 -1.45 5.05
CA VAL A 254 -16.81 -2.20 4.85
C VAL A 254 -15.67 -1.24 4.61
N TYR A 255 -14.52 -1.54 5.23
CA TYR A 255 -13.28 -0.80 4.99
C TYR A 255 -12.05 -1.66 5.29
N TYR A 256 -10.86 -1.13 4.98
CA TYR A 256 -9.56 -1.76 5.21
C TYR A 256 -9.05 -1.61 6.64
#